data_4a4f76d7ef9496ae05d787b30d7f1065
#
_entry.id   4a4f76d7ef9496ae05d787b30d7f1065
#
_cell.length_a   1.000
_cell.length_b   1.000
_cell.length_c   1.000
_cell.angle_alpha   90.00
_cell.angle_beta   90.00
_cell.angle_gamma   90.00
#
_symmetry.space_group_name_H-M   'P 1'
#
loop_
_entity.id
_entity.type
_entity.pdbx_description
1 polymer ?
#
loop_
_entity_poly.entity_id
_entity_poly.type
_entity_poly.pdbx_seq_one_letter_code
_entity_poly.pdbx_strand_id
1 'polypeptide(L)'
;MKNMADAIESFIIGQLLADRQNAVLVQRNELADRLSCAPSQISYVLSTRFTPERGYLVESRRGSGGFIRIVRILPVEDQRQEPAVEELLQYWHKNRMLTDREYELLHYLMGLMDISEREKHQILRQAVKRMVEAG
;
A
#
# COMPACT_ATOMS: atom_id res chain seq x y z
N MET A 1 -9.80 17.25 -17.57
CA MET A 1 -10.96 16.34 -17.53
C MET A 1 -10.61 15.07 -16.80
N LYS A 2 -11.47 14.69 -15.86
CA LYS A 2 -11.29 13.41 -15.16
C LYS A 2 -11.72 12.26 -16.08
N ASN A 3 -10.84 11.31 -16.32
CA ASN A 3 -11.18 10.09 -17.03
C ASN A 3 -11.60 9.00 -16.03
N MET A 4 -11.95 7.82 -16.53
CA MET A 4 -12.38 6.73 -15.68
C MET A 4 -11.29 6.30 -14.69
N ALA A 5 -10.02 6.31 -15.10
CA ALA A 5 -8.92 5.98 -14.20
C ALA A 5 -8.83 6.95 -13.04
N ASP A 6 -9.03 8.24 -13.29
CA ASP A 6 -9.04 9.25 -12.22
C ASP A 6 -10.21 9.04 -11.26
N ALA A 7 -11.37 8.65 -11.76
CA ALA A 7 -12.54 8.39 -10.94
C ALA A 7 -12.32 7.17 -10.03
N ILE A 8 -11.73 6.11 -10.56
CA ILE A 8 -11.41 4.90 -9.80
C ILE A 8 -10.39 5.24 -8.70
N GLU A 9 -9.34 5.94 -9.06
CA GLU A 9 -8.30 6.35 -8.11
C GLU A 9 -8.88 7.20 -6.98
N SER A 10 -9.70 8.20 -7.32
CA SER A 10 -10.31 9.10 -6.34
C SER A 10 -11.25 8.34 -5.39
N PHE A 11 -12.00 7.38 -5.89
CA PHE A 11 -12.88 6.58 -5.07
C PHE A 11 -12.09 5.75 -4.04
N ILE A 12 -11.04 5.08 -4.49
CA ILE A 12 -10.20 4.23 -3.60
C ILE A 12 -9.50 5.09 -2.56
N ILE A 13 -8.92 6.22 -2.97
CA ILE A 13 -8.25 7.15 -2.04
C ILE A 13 -9.24 7.67 -1.01
N GLY A 14 -10.46 8.01 -1.43
CA GLY A 14 -11.51 8.44 -0.52
C GLY A 14 -11.84 7.39 0.53
N GLN A 15 -11.90 6.12 0.13
CA GLN A 15 -12.15 5.02 1.06
C GLN A 15 -10.98 4.84 2.05
N LEU A 16 -9.75 4.95 1.56
CA LEU A 16 -8.56 4.85 2.42
C LEU A 16 -8.50 5.97 3.46
N LEU A 17 -8.89 7.18 3.07
CA LEU A 17 -8.90 8.32 3.98
C LEU A 17 -10.05 8.25 4.99
N ALA A 18 -11.20 7.73 4.56
CA ALA A 18 -12.37 7.59 5.43
C ALA A 18 -12.16 6.49 6.47
N ASP A 19 -11.46 5.44 6.09
CA ASP A 19 -11.17 4.31 6.98
C ASP A 19 -9.79 4.49 7.59
N ARG A 20 -9.73 4.86 8.84
CA ARG A 20 -8.48 5.17 9.57
C ARG A 20 -7.50 3.99 9.66
N GLN A 21 -7.81 2.87 9.03
CA GLN A 21 -6.97 1.68 9.07
C GLN A 21 -5.88 1.68 7.99
N ASN A 22 -5.85 2.68 7.13
CA ASN A 22 -4.88 2.76 6.02
C ASN A 22 -4.96 1.56 5.08
N ALA A 23 -6.07 0.85 5.08
CA ALA A 23 -6.31 -0.31 4.24
C ALA A 23 -7.77 -0.34 3.84
N VAL A 24 -8.03 -0.83 2.64
CA VAL A 24 -9.40 -1.01 2.16
C VAL A 24 -9.48 -2.34 1.43
N LEU A 25 -10.59 -3.03 1.64
CA LEU A 25 -10.92 -4.27 0.94
C LEU A 25 -12.01 -3.97 -0.08
N VAL A 26 -11.73 -4.21 -1.35
CA VAL A 26 -12.69 -3.99 -2.43
C VAL A 26 -12.90 -5.26 -3.22
N GLN A 27 -14.11 -5.42 -3.74
CA GLN A 27 -14.40 -6.49 -4.69
C GLN A 27 -14.41 -5.90 -6.09
N ARG A 28 -13.61 -6.49 -6.98
CA ARG A 28 -13.37 -5.93 -8.31
C ARG A 28 -14.65 -5.70 -9.09
N ASN A 29 -15.50 -6.72 -9.18
CA ASN A 29 -16.74 -6.65 -9.96
C ASN A 29 -17.73 -5.66 -9.36
N GLU A 30 -17.86 -5.66 -8.04
CA GLU A 30 -18.74 -4.72 -7.35
C GLU A 30 -18.30 -3.28 -7.55
N LEU A 31 -16.99 -3.03 -7.45
CA LEU A 31 -16.46 -1.70 -7.66
C LEU A 31 -16.66 -1.25 -9.11
N ALA A 32 -16.45 -2.16 -10.07
CA ALA A 32 -16.68 -1.87 -11.48
C ALA A 32 -18.14 -1.51 -11.74
N ASP A 33 -19.08 -2.24 -11.13
CA ASP A 33 -20.50 -1.95 -11.25
C ASP A 33 -20.85 -0.59 -10.67
N ARG A 34 -20.30 -0.27 -9.50
CA ARG A 34 -20.54 1.02 -8.84
C ARG A 34 -20.07 2.20 -9.68
N LEU A 35 -18.94 2.04 -10.34
CA LEU A 35 -18.32 3.11 -11.11
C LEU A 35 -18.68 3.04 -12.59
N SER A 36 -19.53 2.11 -12.97
CA SER A 36 -19.99 1.91 -14.35
C SER A 36 -18.83 1.74 -15.32
N CYS A 37 -17.91 0.83 -14.98
CA CYS A 37 -16.73 0.53 -15.81
C CYS A 37 -16.52 -0.98 -15.88
N ALA A 38 -15.57 -1.40 -16.70
CA ALA A 38 -15.20 -2.80 -16.81
C ALA A 38 -14.25 -3.20 -15.67
N PRO A 39 -14.34 -4.46 -15.19
CA PRO A 39 -13.38 -4.94 -14.17
C PRO A 39 -11.92 -4.81 -14.58
N SER A 40 -11.61 -4.92 -15.87
CA SER A 40 -10.25 -4.73 -16.39
C SER A 40 -9.73 -3.31 -16.16
N GLN A 41 -10.60 -2.32 -16.14
CA GLN A 41 -10.22 -0.94 -15.83
C GLN A 41 -9.81 -0.78 -14.38
N ILE A 42 -10.48 -1.49 -13.47
CA ILE A 42 -10.08 -1.53 -12.06
C ILE A 42 -8.67 -2.12 -11.94
N SER A 43 -8.44 -3.27 -12.58
CA SER A 43 -7.11 -3.92 -12.55
C SER A 43 -6.02 -3.02 -13.11
N TYR A 44 -6.30 -2.31 -14.20
CA TYR A 44 -5.35 -1.38 -14.81
C TYR A 44 -4.96 -0.26 -13.85
N VAL A 45 -5.95 0.35 -13.20
CA VAL A 45 -5.70 1.45 -12.25
C VAL A 45 -4.88 0.95 -11.06
N LEU A 46 -5.21 -0.23 -10.55
CA LEU A 46 -4.47 -0.79 -9.41
C LEU A 46 -3.00 -1.03 -9.77
N SER A 47 -2.74 -1.54 -10.97
CA SER A 47 -1.37 -1.84 -11.39
C SER A 47 -0.55 -0.60 -11.76
N THR A 48 -1.19 0.49 -12.13
CA THR A 48 -0.50 1.70 -12.61
C THR A 48 -0.48 2.85 -11.60
N ARG A 49 -1.47 2.94 -10.72
CA ARG A 49 -1.62 4.07 -9.80
C ARG A 49 -1.48 3.71 -8.32
N PHE A 50 -1.60 2.44 -7.98
CA PHE A 50 -1.44 1.96 -6.60
C PHE A 50 -0.23 1.07 -6.51
N THR A 51 0.93 1.65 -6.79
CA THR A 51 2.22 0.96 -6.82
C THR A 51 3.01 1.22 -5.54
N PRO A 52 3.96 0.34 -5.19
CA PRO A 52 4.82 0.58 -4.02
C PRO A 52 5.58 1.89 -4.10
N GLU A 53 5.97 2.33 -5.30
CA GLU A 53 6.67 3.60 -5.51
C GLU A 53 5.79 4.80 -5.12
N ARG A 54 4.49 4.64 -5.21
CA ARG A 54 3.52 5.67 -4.81
C ARG A 54 3.03 5.52 -3.37
N GLY A 55 3.52 4.51 -2.67
CA GLY A 55 3.19 4.30 -1.27
C GLY A 55 2.03 3.35 -1.02
N TYR A 56 1.78 2.42 -1.93
CA TYR A 56 0.67 1.47 -1.81
C TYR A 56 1.14 0.03 -2.01
N LEU A 57 0.43 -0.91 -1.39
CA LEU A 57 0.56 -2.32 -1.66
C LEU A 57 -0.82 -2.87 -2.02
N VAL A 58 -0.88 -3.70 -3.04
CA VAL A 58 -2.12 -4.33 -3.50
C VAL A 58 -1.95 -5.83 -3.40
N GLU A 59 -2.86 -6.46 -2.67
CA GLU A 59 -2.88 -7.91 -2.48
C GLU A 59 -4.20 -8.45 -3.04
N SER A 60 -4.11 -9.33 -4.03
CA SER A 60 -5.27 -10.01 -4.59
C SER A 60 -5.48 -11.32 -3.86
N ARG A 61 -6.68 -11.55 -3.35
CA ARG A 61 -7.04 -12.81 -2.72
C ARG A 61 -7.91 -13.62 -3.67
N ARG A 62 -7.47 -14.82 -3.97
CA ARG A 62 -8.26 -15.77 -4.73
C ARG A 62 -9.33 -16.35 -3.80
N GLY A 63 -10.56 -16.34 -4.27
CA GLY A 63 -11.70 -16.85 -3.52
C GLY A 63 -12.98 -16.36 -4.15
N SER A 64 -14.10 -16.68 -3.55
CA SER A 64 -15.41 -16.26 -4.07
C SER A 64 -15.48 -14.73 -4.09
N GLY A 65 -15.48 -14.15 -5.30
CA GLY A 65 -15.74 -12.73 -5.49
C GLY A 65 -14.56 -11.85 -5.87
N GLY A 66 -13.32 -12.35 -5.91
CA GLY A 66 -12.18 -11.54 -6.38
C GLY A 66 -11.87 -10.33 -5.51
N PHE A 67 -11.67 -10.54 -4.22
CA PHE A 67 -11.34 -9.46 -3.29
C PHE A 67 -9.92 -8.97 -3.48
N ILE A 68 -9.74 -7.66 -3.35
CA ILE A 68 -8.45 -6.98 -3.44
C ILE A 68 -8.29 -6.13 -2.19
N ARG A 69 -7.16 -6.30 -1.52
CA ARG A 69 -6.78 -5.49 -0.37
C ARG A 69 -5.76 -4.45 -0.81
N ILE A 70 -6.06 -3.18 -0.57
CA ILE A 70 -5.17 -2.08 -0.89
C ILE A 70 -4.72 -1.46 0.43
N VAL A 71 -3.41 -1.38 0.63
CA VAL A 71 -2.81 -0.88 1.87
C VAL A 71 -1.93 0.32 1.55
N ARG A 72 -2.07 1.36 2.34
CA ARG A 72 -1.21 2.52 2.26
C ARG A 72 -0.01 2.31 3.17
N ILE A 73 1.19 2.38 2.61
CA ILE A 73 2.43 2.14 3.36
C ILE A 73 3.21 3.41 3.66
N LEU A 74 2.75 4.57 3.18
CA LEU A 74 3.36 5.85 3.50
C LEU A 74 2.38 6.72 4.28
N PRO A 75 2.85 7.49 5.27
CA PRO A 75 1.97 8.40 6.00
C PRO A 75 1.35 9.45 5.07
N VAL A 76 0.10 9.81 5.37
CA VAL A 76 -0.68 10.74 4.54
C VAL A 76 -0.10 12.14 4.53
N GLU A 77 0.56 12.53 5.61
CA GLU A 77 0.84 13.92 5.91
C GLU A 77 2.02 14.51 5.17
N ASP A 78 2.87 13.70 4.55
CA ASP A 78 4.05 14.24 3.88
C ASP A 78 4.39 13.49 2.61
N GLN A 79 3.71 13.82 1.53
CA GLN A 79 3.99 13.25 0.21
C GLN A 79 5.24 13.87 -0.44
N ARG A 80 5.80 14.92 0.15
CA ARG A 80 6.93 15.67 -0.42
C ARG A 80 8.28 15.18 0.06
N GLN A 81 8.33 14.61 1.25
CA GLN A 81 9.55 14.08 1.82
C GLN A 81 9.34 12.64 2.27
N GLU A 82 10.27 11.78 1.93
CA GLU A 82 10.21 10.42 2.44
C GLU A 82 10.45 10.45 3.96
N PRO A 83 9.60 9.77 4.74
CA PRO A 83 9.82 9.73 6.19
C PRO A 83 11.13 9.01 6.49
N ALA A 84 11.73 9.31 7.63
CA ALA A 84 12.90 8.59 8.10
C ALA A 84 12.56 7.11 8.24
N VAL A 85 13.56 6.26 8.06
CA VAL A 85 13.38 4.80 8.16
C VAL A 85 12.75 4.41 9.49
N GLU A 86 13.19 5.03 10.58
CA GLU A 86 12.65 4.77 11.91
C GLU A 86 11.16 5.10 11.99
N GLU A 87 10.76 6.24 11.44
CA GLU A 87 9.35 6.65 11.42
C GLU A 87 8.52 5.69 10.59
N LEU A 88 9.06 5.22 9.48
CA LEU A 88 8.38 4.30 8.59
C LEU A 88 8.16 2.95 9.27
N LEU A 89 9.18 2.44 9.96
CA LEU A 89 9.06 1.18 10.71
C LEU A 89 8.03 1.30 11.83
N GLN A 90 8.04 2.42 12.55
CA GLN A 90 7.05 2.67 13.60
C GLN A 90 5.64 2.77 13.04
N TYR A 91 5.48 3.42 11.90
CA TYR A 91 4.19 3.55 11.23
C TYR A 91 3.64 2.16 10.85
N TRP A 92 4.47 1.33 10.23
CA TRP A 92 4.05 -0.01 9.85
C TRP A 92 3.70 -0.88 11.06
N HIS A 93 4.48 -0.77 12.13
CA HIS A 93 4.25 -1.52 13.36
C HIS A 93 2.95 -1.07 14.04
N LYS A 94 2.75 0.24 14.15
CA LYS A 94 1.57 0.82 14.76
C LYS A 94 0.29 0.42 14.02
N ASN A 95 0.35 0.33 12.71
CA ASN A 95 -0.79 -0.02 11.87
C ASN A 95 -0.90 -1.52 11.63
N ARG A 96 -0.19 -2.33 12.40
CA ARG A 96 -0.23 -3.80 12.37
C ARG A 96 0.16 -4.41 11.03
N MET A 97 0.98 -3.70 10.27
CA MET A 97 1.56 -4.24 9.04
C MET A 97 2.77 -5.12 9.34
N LEU A 98 3.40 -4.91 10.49
CA LEU A 98 4.51 -5.70 10.99
C LEU A 98 4.15 -6.29 12.35
N THR A 99 4.53 -7.55 12.56
CA THR A 99 4.49 -8.14 13.90
C THR A 99 5.60 -7.54 14.75
N ASP A 100 5.54 -7.76 16.07
CA ASP A 100 6.60 -7.30 16.97
C ASP A 100 7.96 -7.88 16.57
N ARG A 101 7.99 -9.16 16.17
CA ARG A 101 9.24 -9.82 15.75
C ARG A 101 9.77 -9.23 14.44
N GLU A 102 8.89 -8.99 13.50
CA GLU A 102 9.28 -8.39 12.22
C GLU A 102 9.82 -6.97 12.41
N TYR A 103 9.16 -6.19 13.26
CA TYR A 103 9.61 -4.84 13.59
C TYR A 103 11.01 -4.86 14.22
N GLU A 104 11.21 -5.73 15.21
CA GLU A 104 12.49 -5.84 15.91
C GLU A 104 13.60 -6.25 14.94
N LEU A 105 13.33 -7.22 14.07
CA LEU A 105 14.31 -7.68 13.10
C LEU A 105 14.69 -6.58 12.11
N LEU A 106 13.69 -5.92 11.54
CA LEU A 106 13.93 -4.85 10.56
C LEU A 106 14.65 -3.67 11.21
N HIS A 107 14.25 -3.30 12.41
CA HIS A 107 14.89 -2.22 13.16
C HIS A 107 16.38 -2.52 13.40
N TYR A 108 16.68 -3.74 13.83
CA TYR A 108 18.04 -4.17 14.08
C TYR A 108 18.87 -4.16 12.80
N LEU A 109 18.33 -4.74 11.72
CA LEU A 109 19.05 -4.80 10.45
C LEU A 109 19.32 -3.41 9.87
N MET A 110 18.36 -2.51 9.96
CA MET A 110 18.55 -1.15 9.47
C MET A 110 19.61 -0.41 10.26
N GLY A 111 19.71 -0.67 11.56
CA GLY A 111 20.74 -0.07 12.40
C GLY A 111 22.15 -0.58 12.11
N LEU A 112 22.27 -1.81 11.60
CA LEU A 112 23.57 -2.39 11.24
C LEU A 112 24.10 -1.93 9.88
N MET A 113 23.21 -1.50 9.00
CA MET A 113 23.60 -1.15 7.63
C MET A 113 24.24 0.22 7.58
N ASP A 114 25.43 0.29 7.00
CA ASP A 114 26.16 1.54 6.78
C ASP A 114 25.89 2.04 5.36
N ILE A 115 24.62 2.38 5.11
CA ILE A 115 24.17 2.88 3.81
C ILE A 115 23.30 4.12 4.04
N SER A 116 22.99 4.84 2.96
CA SER A 116 22.19 6.05 3.05
C SER A 116 20.74 5.75 3.44
N GLU A 117 20.06 6.74 3.99
CA GLU A 117 18.63 6.66 4.29
C GLU A 117 17.82 6.27 3.06
N ARG A 118 18.15 6.82 1.90
CA ARG A 118 17.46 6.52 0.65
C ARG A 118 17.59 5.05 0.28
N GLU A 119 18.79 4.49 0.42
CA GLU A 119 19.02 3.07 0.14
C GLU A 119 18.26 2.18 1.13
N LYS A 120 18.24 2.56 2.40
CA LYS A 120 17.47 1.85 3.42
C LYS A 120 15.97 1.86 3.08
N HIS A 121 15.45 2.99 2.61
CA HIS A 121 14.06 3.10 2.17
C HIS A 121 13.73 2.11 1.06
N GLN A 122 14.60 2.02 0.06
CA GLN A 122 14.39 1.11 -1.05
C GLN A 122 14.38 -0.34 -0.59
N ILE A 123 15.29 -0.70 0.29
CA ILE A 123 15.36 -2.07 0.84
C ILE A 123 14.09 -2.38 1.64
N LEU A 124 13.64 -1.46 2.48
CA LEU A 124 12.45 -1.67 3.29
C LEU A 124 11.20 -1.83 2.44
N ARG A 125 11.05 -1.02 1.40
CA ARG A 125 9.89 -1.13 0.50
C ARG A 125 9.84 -2.49 -0.18
N GLN A 126 11.00 -2.97 -0.64
CA GLN A 126 11.08 -4.29 -1.26
C GLN A 126 10.78 -5.41 -0.26
N ALA A 127 11.31 -5.28 0.96
CA ALA A 127 11.08 -6.28 2.01
C ALA A 127 9.60 -6.38 2.37
N VAL A 128 8.93 -5.24 2.58
CA VAL A 128 7.51 -5.23 2.93
C VAL A 128 6.67 -5.78 1.79
N LYS A 129 7.00 -5.42 0.55
CA LYS A 129 6.32 -5.96 -0.61
C LYS A 129 6.41 -7.49 -0.66
N ARG A 130 7.60 -8.03 -0.41
CA ARG A 130 7.80 -9.48 -0.38
C ARG A 130 7.03 -10.15 0.74
N MET A 131 6.98 -9.53 1.90
CA MET A 131 6.24 -10.06 3.04
C MET A 131 4.75 -10.13 2.73
N VAL A 132 4.19 -9.11 2.09
CA VAL A 132 2.79 -9.08 1.70
C VAL A 132 2.50 -10.14 0.65
N GLU A 133 3.37 -10.30 -0.34
CA GLU A 133 3.22 -11.30 -1.40
C GLU A 133 3.35 -12.73 -0.86
N ALA A 134 4.18 -12.93 0.13
CA ALA A 134 4.40 -14.25 0.74
C ALA A 134 3.26 -14.67 1.68
N GLY A 135 2.57 -13.69 2.22
CA GLY A 135 1.43 -13.94 3.10
C GLY A 135 0.17 -14.23 2.31
#